data_96d324de7250bc5bf7ec1dcd89474787
#
_entry.id   96d324de7250bc5bf7ec1dcd89474787
#
_cell.length_a   1.000
_cell.length_b   1.000
_cell.length_c   1.000
_cell.angle_alpha   90.00
_cell.angle_beta   90.00
_cell.angle_gamma   90.00
#
_symmetry.space_group_name_H-M   'P 1'
#
loop_
_entity.id
_entity.type
_entity.pdbx_description
1 polymer ?
#
loop_
_entity_poly.entity_id
_entity_poly.type
_entity_poly.pdbx_seq_one_letter_code
_entity_poly.pdbx_strand_id
1 'polypeptide(L)'
;MSPPPKSGYLSYYDAKGEDFDLSDQSCWQDKQKAVAKIIDSEKPDTMLDIGANTGWFSILAARRGINVIATDVDESSIDTLYLYAKQNHLQILPLIISFTNMTRQIFGVDCNDPEFRDRNFKAAPLYLPATERLQSDMVLCLGLLHHLVLGEGNSICHIFEVLSELSRKTLVMEYVDLEDELIVNEPSFFKRISDYKKNTYNIEVVINQGKRYFTSVETVASHPDTRTILVFNK
;
A
#
# COMPACT_ATOMS: atom_id res chain seq x y z
N MET A 1 18.00 7.12 25.86
CA MET A 1 17.60 7.58 24.50
C MET A 1 16.22 8.18 24.61
N SER A 2 16.05 9.43 24.16
CA SER A 2 14.73 10.04 24.10
C SER A 2 13.91 9.29 23.03
N PRO A 3 12.60 9.04 23.27
CA PRO A 3 11.76 8.45 22.24
C PRO A 3 11.76 9.34 20.98
N PRO A 4 11.72 8.77 19.77
CA PRO A 4 11.64 9.57 18.55
C PRO A 4 10.41 10.49 18.61
N PRO A 5 10.46 11.67 17.96
CA PRO A 5 9.31 12.55 17.91
C PRO A 5 8.13 11.81 17.28
N LYS A 6 6.95 11.88 17.89
CA LYS A 6 5.73 11.27 17.33
C LYS A 6 5.51 11.85 15.93
N SER A 7 5.46 11.00 14.91
CA SER A 7 5.15 11.43 13.55
C SER A 7 3.70 11.89 13.47
N GLY A 8 3.39 12.81 12.55
CA GLY A 8 2.01 13.26 12.31
C GLY A 8 1.07 12.12 11.86
N TYR A 9 1.64 10.99 11.42
CA TYR A 9 0.90 9.80 10.98
C TYR A 9 0.42 8.93 12.16
N LEU A 10 1.14 8.87 13.29
CA LEU A 10 0.65 8.20 14.50
C LEU A 10 -0.63 8.84 15.05
N SER A 11 -0.75 10.17 14.95
CA SER A 11 -1.95 10.88 15.39
C SER A 11 -3.19 10.60 14.53
N TYR A 12 -3.03 10.08 13.33
CA TYR A 12 -4.15 9.80 12.42
C TYR A 12 -5.07 8.69 12.95
N TYR A 13 -4.51 7.62 13.54
CA TYR A 13 -5.28 6.55 14.19
C TYR A 13 -5.65 6.87 15.63
N ASP A 14 -4.73 7.49 16.41
CA ASP A 14 -5.03 7.96 17.77
C ASP A 14 -6.19 8.97 17.79
N ALA A 15 -6.25 9.89 16.81
CA ALA A 15 -7.31 10.89 16.71
C ALA A 15 -8.68 10.29 16.32
N LYS A 16 -8.69 9.11 15.69
CA LYS A 16 -9.92 8.39 15.30
C LYS A 16 -10.38 7.35 16.31
N GLY A 17 -9.61 7.14 17.41
CA GLY A 17 -9.95 6.13 18.42
C GLY A 17 -9.99 4.72 17.86
N GLU A 18 -9.21 4.45 16.80
CA GLU A 18 -9.13 3.13 16.19
C GLU A 18 -8.36 2.18 17.11
N ASP A 19 -9.07 1.60 18.07
CA ASP A 19 -8.54 0.51 18.87
C ASP A 19 -8.38 -0.73 17.97
N PHE A 20 -7.29 -1.50 18.16
CA PHE A 20 -7.09 -2.79 17.49
C PHE A 20 -8.06 -3.88 17.99
N ASP A 21 -9.14 -3.51 18.65
CA ASP A 21 -10.21 -4.42 18.97
C ASP A 21 -11.02 -4.75 17.70
N LEU A 22 -10.64 -5.88 17.08
CA LEU A 22 -11.31 -6.41 15.89
C LEU A 22 -12.54 -7.26 16.25
N SER A 23 -12.90 -7.38 17.53
CA SER A 23 -14.02 -8.21 18.00
C SER A 23 -15.38 -7.57 17.73
N ASP A 24 -15.46 -6.23 17.81
CA ASP A 24 -16.69 -5.48 17.56
C ASP A 24 -16.66 -4.78 16.19
N GLN A 25 -17.23 -5.44 15.19
CA GLN A 25 -17.35 -4.90 13.84
C GLN A 25 -18.36 -3.74 13.72
N SER A 26 -19.16 -3.46 14.75
CA SER A 26 -20.12 -2.35 14.74
C SER A 26 -19.42 -1.00 14.70
N CYS A 27 -18.23 -0.92 15.30
CA CYS A 27 -17.39 0.27 15.33
C CYS A 27 -16.53 0.47 14.07
N TRP A 28 -16.50 -0.51 13.17
CA TRP A 28 -15.66 -0.44 11.97
C TRP A 28 -16.19 0.59 10.97
N GLN A 29 -15.27 1.34 10.38
CA GLN A 29 -15.57 2.22 9.25
C GLN A 29 -15.96 1.40 8.02
N ASP A 30 -16.68 2.01 7.08
CA ASP A 30 -17.13 1.31 5.85
C ASP A 30 -15.96 0.80 5.02
N LYS A 31 -14.87 1.55 4.94
CA LYS A 31 -13.60 1.09 4.34
C LYS A 31 -13.10 -0.20 4.99
N GLN A 32 -13.08 -0.26 6.32
CA GLN A 32 -12.62 -1.42 7.07
C GLN A 32 -13.48 -2.65 6.78
N LYS A 33 -14.81 -2.47 6.79
CA LYS A 33 -15.79 -3.53 6.45
C LYS A 33 -15.62 -4.01 5.01
N ALA A 34 -15.46 -3.08 4.07
CA ALA A 34 -15.29 -3.41 2.66
C ALA A 34 -14.01 -4.22 2.40
N VAL A 35 -12.87 -3.76 2.90
CA VAL A 35 -11.59 -4.46 2.74
C VAL A 35 -11.61 -5.82 3.46
N ALA A 36 -12.19 -5.91 4.66
CA ALA A 36 -12.35 -7.17 5.38
C ALA A 36 -13.15 -8.19 4.56
N LYS A 37 -14.26 -7.76 3.94
CA LYS A 37 -15.08 -8.59 3.08
C LYS A 37 -14.31 -9.08 1.84
N ILE A 38 -13.49 -8.23 1.24
CA ILE A 38 -12.64 -8.61 0.12
C ILE A 38 -11.62 -9.66 0.55
N ILE A 39 -10.93 -9.47 1.68
CA ILE A 39 -9.99 -10.45 2.22
C ILE A 39 -10.67 -11.79 2.49
N ASP A 40 -11.87 -11.77 3.08
CA ASP A 40 -12.66 -12.98 3.40
C ASP A 40 -13.15 -13.72 2.13
N SER A 41 -13.40 -12.99 1.06
CA SER A 41 -13.83 -13.53 -0.24
C SER A 41 -12.65 -14.16 -0.99
N GLU A 42 -11.54 -13.43 -1.11
CA GLU A 42 -10.36 -13.82 -1.89
C GLU A 42 -9.50 -14.88 -1.18
N LYS A 43 -9.52 -14.92 0.14
CA LYS A 43 -8.77 -15.87 0.99
C LYS A 43 -7.31 -16.05 0.57
N PRO A 44 -6.51 -14.98 0.52
CA PRO A 44 -5.11 -15.08 0.12
C PRO A 44 -4.29 -15.84 1.17
N ASP A 45 -3.29 -16.60 0.75
CA ASP A 45 -2.32 -17.21 1.67
C ASP A 45 -1.28 -16.18 2.14
N THR A 46 -0.97 -15.21 1.28
CA THR A 46 0.00 -14.14 1.55
C THR A 46 -0.57 -12.78 1.17
N MET A 47 -0.24 -11.77 1.96
CA MET A 47 -0.65 -10.39 1.72
C MET A 47 0.51 -9.42 1.91
N LEU A 48 0.63 -8.44 0.99
CA LEU A 48 1.51 -7.28 1.12
C LEU A 48 0.66 -6.04 1.35
N ASP A 49 0.89 -5.35 2.46
CA ASP A 49 0.22 -4.10 2.83
C ASP A 49 1.20 -2.94 2.65
N ILE A 50 0.98 -2.10 1.63
CA ILE A 50 1.88 -1.00 1.27
C ILE A 50 1.31 0.32 1.81
N GLY A 51 2.11 1.03 2.62
CA GLY A 51 1.63 2.17 3.40
C GLY A 51 0.76 1.70 4.57
N ALA A 52 1.23 0.66 5.26
CA ALA A 52 0.45 -0.02 6.30
C ALA A 52 0.19 0.83 7.54
N ASN A 53 0.95 1.91 7.74
CA ASN A 53 0.92 2.71 8.96
C ASN A 53 1.09 1.81 10.20
N THR A 54 0.25 1.94 11.23
CA THR A 54 0.26 1.08 12.42
C THR A 54 -0.32 -0.31 12.19
N GLY A 55 -0.76 -0.64 10.95
CA GLY A 55 -1.04 -2.00 10.50
C GLY A 55 -2.44 -2.52 10.79
N TRP A 56 -3.47 -1.70 10.80
CA TRP A 56 -4.84 -2.16 11.08
C TRP A 56 -5.27 -3.32 10.16
N PHE A 57 -5.08 -3.18 8.83
CA PHE A 57 -5.41 -4.23 7.87
C PHE A 57 -4.45 -5.42 7.93
N SER A 58 -3.18 -5.16 8.22
CA SER A 58 -2.16 -6.18 8.43
C SER A 58 -2.51 -7.08 9.62
N ILE A 59 -2.94 -6.50 10.75
CA ILE A 59 -3.36 -7.22 11.96
C ILE A 59 -4.64 -8.02 11.68
N LEU A 60 -5.60 -7.39 10.97
CA LEU A 60 -6.85 -8.05 10.56
C LEU A 60 -6.56 -9.33 9.76
N ALA A 61 -5.71 -9.22 8.74
CA ALA A 61 -5.35 -10.35 7.88
C ALA A 61 -4.57 -11.43 8.64
N ALA A 62 -3.59 -11.06 9.48
CA ALA A 62 -2.81 -12.00 10.25
C ALA A 62 -3.66 -12.79 11.27
N ARG A 63 -4.67 -12.16 11.87
CA ARG A 63 -5.64 -12.85 12.74
C ARG A 63 -6.55 -13.84 11.98
N ARG A 64 -6.61 -13.75 10.66
CA ARG A 64 -7.27 -14.73 9.76
C ARG A 64 -6.33 -15.84 9.29
N GLY A 65 -5.08 -15.87 9.80
CA GLY A 65 -4.07 -16.86 9.44
C GLY A 65 -3.31 -16.56 8.15
N ILE A 66 -3.42 -15.35 7.61
CA ILE A 66 -2.71 -14.90 6.41
C ILE A 66 -1.29 -14.48 6.82
N ASN A 67 -0.27 -14.86 6.04
CA ASN A 67 1.09 -14.38 6.21
C ASN A 67 1.21 -12.97 5.61
N VAL A 68 1.56 -11.98 6.42
CA VAL A 68 1.54 -10.57 6.01
C VAL A 68 2.95 -9.99 5.97
N ILE A 69 3.24 -9.25 4.89
CA ILE A 69 4.34 -8.31 4.82
C ILE A 69 3.70 -6.92 4.88
N ALA A 70 4.13 -6.09 5.83
CA ALA A 70 3.63 -4.72 6.00
C ALA A 70 4.76 -3.73 5.78
N THR A 71 4.56 -2.74 4.91
CA THR A 71 5.60 -1.76 4.58
C THR A 71 5.11 -0.34 4.80
N ASP A 72 5.96 0.51 5.35
CA ASP A 72 5.74 1.95 5.48
C ASP A 72 7.07 2.67 5.48
N VAL A 73 7.06 3.99 5.28
CA VAL A 73 8.24 4.87 5.41
C VAL A 73 8.39 5.40 6.83
N ASP A 74 7.30 5.37 7.62
CA ASP A 74 7.28 5.86 9.00
C ASP A 74 7.78 4.79 9.97
N GLU A 75 9.01 4.97 10.45
CA GLU A 75 9.66 4.08 11.40
C GLU A 75 8.83 3.88 12.68
N SER A 76 8.22 4.95 13.20
CA SER A 76 7.41 4.87 14.43
C SER A 76 6.18 3.98 14.27
N SER A 77 5.52 4.04 13.12
CA SER A 77 4.37 3.19 12.80
C SER A 77 4.78 1.73 12.66
N ILE A 78 5.88 1.47 11.96
CA ILE A 78 6.44 0.12 11.79
C ILE A 78 6.90 -0.47 13.11
N ASP A 79 7.56 0.30 13.99
CA ASP A 79 7.95 -0.16 15.33
C ASP A 79 6.72 -0.52 16.18
N THR A 80 5.67 0.30 16.13
CA THR A 80 4.40 0.02 16.82
C THR A 80 3.80 -1.29 16.35
N LEU A 81 3.72 -1.50 15.03
CA LEU A 81 3.22 -2.73 14.43
C LEU A 81 4.09 -3.94 14.81
N TYR A 82 5.42 -3.80 14.78
CA TYR A 82 6.35 -4.86 15.17
C TYR A 82 6.12 -5.31 16.61
N LEU A 83 6.05 -4.35 17.54
CA LEU A 83 5.84 -4.67 18.94
C LEU A 83 4.49 -5.35 19.17
N TYR A 84 3.44 -4.85 18.54
CA TYR A 84 2.11 -5.46 18.62
C TYR A 84 2.08 -6.87 18.03
N ALA A 85 2.64 -7.08 16.86
CA ALA A 85 2.70 -8.38 16.21
C ALA A 85 3.47 -9.40 17.03
N LYS A 86 4.60 -8.99 17.61
CA LYS A 86 5.42 -9.83 18.48
C LYS A 86 4.69 -10.23 19.78
N GLN A 87 4.01 -9.29 20.43
CA GLN A 87 3.26 -9.55 21.66
C GLN A 87 2.07 -10.49 21.44
N ASN A 88 1.44 -10.42 20.26
CA ASN A 88 0.27 -11.20 19.90
C ASN A 88 0.59 -12.44 19.04
N HIS A 89 1.87 -12.76 18.81
CA HIS A 89 2.33 -13.90 17.99
C HIS A 89 1.74 -13.92 16.59
N LEU A 90 1.55 -12.75 15.97
CA LEU A 90 1.01 -12.62 14.63
C LEU A 90 2.08 -12.82 13.55
N GLN A 91 1.71 -13.46 12.45
CA GLN A 91 2.58 -13.68 11.29
C GLN A 91 2.63 -12.42 10.41
N ILE A 92 3.27 -11.37 10.91
CA ILE A 92 3.49 -10.11 10.21
C ILE A 92 4.99 -9.84 10.15
N LEU A 93 5.50 -9.52 8.98
CA LEU A 93 6.85 -9.01 8.74
C LEU A 93 6.78 -7.51 8.44
N PRO A 94 6.98 -6.64 9.44
CA PRO A 94 7.01 -5.20 9.22
C PRO A 94 8.36 -4.77 8.64
N LEU A 95 8.36 -3.89 7.62
CA LEU A 95 9.55 -3.41 6.93
C LEU A 95 9.47 -1.90 6.71
N ILE A 96 10.55 -1.18 6.99
CA ILE A 96 10.68 0.23 6.63
C ILE A 96 11.16 0.28 5.17
N ILE A 97 10.23 0.53 4.24
CA ILE A 97 10.53 0.57 2.81
C ILE A 97 9.60 1.58 2.10
N SER A 98 10.18 2.45 1.29
CA SER A 98 9.39 3.32 0.40
C SER A 98 8.93 2.56 -0.83
N PHE A 99 7.72 2.87 -1.32
CA PHE A 99 7.22 2.35 -2.59
C PHE A 99 8.21 2.57 -3.74
N THR A 100 8.84 3.74 -3.79
CA THR A 100 9.83 4.09 -4.83
C THR A 100 11.08 3.20 -4.81
N ASN A 101 11.37 2.56 -3.67
CA ASN A 101 12.49 1.62 -3.54
C ASN A 101 12.10 0.16 -3.84
N MET A 102 10.83 -0.10 -4.17
CA MET A 102 10.36 -1.45 -4.53
C MET A 102 10.58 -1.79 -6.00
N THR A 103 11.02 -0.84 -6.80
CA THR A 103 11.23 -0.99 -8.24
C THR A 103 12.44 -1.87 -8.56
N ARG A 104 12.50 -2.37 -9.81
CA ARG A 104 13.65 -3.11 -10.34
C ARG A 104 14.90 -2.26 -10.53
N GLN A 105 14.75 -0.92 -10.55
CA GLN A 105 15.87 -0.01 -10.72
C GLN A 105 16.44 0.43 -9.37
N ILE A 106 17.63 -0.01 -9.04
CA ILE A 106 18.42 0.49 -7.93
C ILE A 106 19.48 1.43 -8.51
N PHE A 107 19.46 2.72 -8.13
CA PHE A 107 20.43 3.72 -8.56
C PHE A 107 20.59 3.90 -10.10
N GLY A 108 19.50 3.75 -10.86
CA GLY A 108 19.53 3.87 -12.32
C GLY A 108 20.12 2.65 -13.04
N VAL A 109 20.32 1.56 -12.32
CA VAL A 109 20.77 0.28 -12.87
C VAL A 109 19.59 -0.69 -12.88
N ASP A 110 19.28 -1.25 -14.05
CA ASP A 110 18.32 -2.34 -14.16
C ASP A 110 18.94 -3.62 -13.56
N CYS A 111 18.39 -4.06 -12.42
CA CYS A 111 18.83 -5.29 -11.77
C CYS A 111 18.59 -6.55 -12.64
N ASN A 112 17.79 -6.46 -13.69
CA ASN A 112 17.58 -7.52 -14.67
C ASN A 112 18.59 -7.47 -15.83
N ASP A 113 19.43 -6.42 -15.92
CA ASP A 113 20.47 -6.39 -16.93
C ASP A 113 21.38 -7.63 -16.77
N PRO A 114 21.41 -8.54 -17.76
CA PRO A 114 22.22 -9.75 -17.68
C PRO A 114 23.70 -9.46 -17.45
N GLU A 115 24.22 -8.36 -17.99
CA GLU A 115 25.59 -7.95 -17.78
C GLU A 115 25.86 -7.45 -16.36
N PHE A 116 24.89 -6.80 -15.71
CA PHE A 116 25.00 -6.39 -14.32
C PHE A 116 24.96 -7.61 -13.38
N ARG A 117 24.04 -8.54 -13.62
CA ARG A 117 23.95 -9.81 -12.87
C ARG A 117 25.24 -10.64 -12.99
N ASP A 118 25.78 -10.77 -14.18
CA ASP A 118 26.95 -11.64 -14.42
C ASP A 118 28.26 -11.05 -13.88
N ARG A 119 28.45 -9.73 -13.99
CA ARG A 119 29.69 -9.07 -13.54
C ARG A 119 29.80 -8.91 -12.02
N ASN A 120 28.70 -8.65 -11.35
CA ASN A 120 28.75 -8.21 -9.96
C ASN A 120 28.21 -9.24 -8.97
N PHE A 121 27.37 -10.21 -9.39
CA PHE A 121 26.59 -11.00 -8.44
C PHE A 121 26.41 -12.47 -8.84
N LYS A 122 27.49 -13.18 -9.12
CA LYS A 122 27.45 -14.64 -9.33
C LYS A 122 26.89 -15.46 -8.15
N ALA A 123 26.57 -14.82 -7.04
CA ALA A 123 26.36 -15.55 -5.79
C ALA A 123 25.11 -15.15 -4.99
N ALA A 124 24.16 -14.28 -5.46
CA ALA A 124 23.26 -13.81 -4.43
C ALA A 124 21.80 -13.63 -4.82
N PRO A 125 20.92 -14.49 -4.27
CA PRO A 125 19.51 -14.13 -4.03
C PRO A 125 19.33 -12.87 -3.17
N LEU A 126 20.41 -12.32 -2.61
CA LEU A 126 20.42 -11.09 -1.80
C LEU A 126 20.10 -9.80 -2.58
N TYR A 127 20.16 -9.83 -3.90
CA TYR A 127 19.94 -8.66 -4.76
C TYR A 127 18.70 -8.75 -5.65
N LEU A 128 17.80 -9.68 -5.35
CA LEU A 128 16.50 -9.68 -6.01
C LEU A 128 15.76 -8.40 -5.64
N PRO A 129 15.17 -7.69 -6.62
CA PRO A 129 14.38 -6.50 -6.37
C PRO A 129 13.21 -6.81 -5.43
N ALA A 130 12.70 -5.79 -4.75
CA ALA A 130 11.57 -5.96 -3.86
C ALA A 130 10.35 -6.54 -4.58
N THR A 131 10.14 -6.20 -5.86
CA THR A 131 9.09 -6.76 -6.72
C THR A 131 9.16 -8.28 -6.91
N GLU A 132 10.32 -8.90 -6.70
CA GLU A 132 10.45 -10.37 -6.71
C GLU A 132 10.35 -10.95 -5.30
N ARG A 133 10.91 -10.25 -4.28
CA ARG A 133 11.01 -10.77 -2.91
C ARG A 133 9.71 -10.63 -2.11
N LEU A 134 8.90 -9.60 -2.40
CA LEU A 134 7.71 -9.25 -1.65
C LEU A 134 6.41 -9.65 -2.36
N GLN A 135 6.51 -10.45 -3.44
CA GLN A 135 5.33 -10.93 -4.15
C GLN A 135 4.36 -11.66 -3.21
N SER A 136 3.10 -11.24 -3.27
CA SER A 136 2.03 -11.80 -2.45
C SER A 136 0.78 -12.10 -3.28
N ASP A 137 -0.07 -12.98 -2.80
CA ASP A 137 -1.33 -13.30 -3.47
C ASP A 137 -2.22 -12.06 -3.57
N MET A 138 -2.28 -11.28 -2.48
CA MET A 138 -3.00 -10.02 -2.42
C MET A 138 -2.06 -8.88 -2.07
N VAL A 139 -2.23 -7.74 -2.74
CA VAL A 139 -1.54 -6.49 -2.40
C VAL A 139 -2.57 -5.45 -2.02
N LEU A 140 -2.37 -4.78 -0.88
CA LEU A 140 -3.13 -3.60 -0.48
C LEU A 140 -2.33 -2.34 -0.78
N CYS A 141 -2.99 -1.33 -1.37
CA CYS A 141 -2.48 0.01 -1.62
C CYS A 141 -3.58 1.01 -1.26
N LEU A 142 -3.81 1.19 0.05
CA LEU A 142 -4.94 1.94 0.59
C LEU A 142 -4.48 3.30 1.09
N GLY A 143 -5.15 4.39 0.64
CA GLY A 143 -4.81 5.76 1.02
C GLY A 143 -3.42 6.22 0.55
N LEU A 144 -2.80 5.54 -0.40
CA LEU A 144 -1.42 5.80 -0.83
C LEU A 144 -1.31 6.38 -2.25
N LEU A 145 -2.19 5.98 -3.18
CA LEU A 145 -2.08 6.34 -4.60
C LEU A 145 -1.93 7.86 -4.83
N HIS A 146 -2.73 8.68 -4.14
CA HIS A 146 -2.66 10.14 -4.28
C HIS A 146 -1.33 10.71 -3.78
N HIS A 147 -0.73 10.15 -2.73
CA HIS A 147 0.61 10.53 -2.27
C HIS A 147 1.66 10.23 -3.34
N LEU A 148 1.62 9.04 -3.94
CA LEU A 148 2.57 8.63 -4.97
C LEU A 148 2.46 9.50 -6.22
N VAL A 149 1.24 9.79 -6.69
CA VAL A 149 1.01 10.57 -7.92
C VAL A 149 1.18 12.06 -7.68
N LEU A 150 0.47 12.62 -6.70
CA LEU A 150 0.39 14.05 -6.50
C LEU A 150 1.57 14.57 -5.66
N GLY A 151 1.96 13.84 -4.63
CA GLY A 151 3.05 14.20 -3.73
C GLY A 151 4.43 13.90 -4.31
N GLU A 152 4.68 12.67 -4.72
CA GLU A 152 5.99 12.21 -5.17
C GLU A 152 6.20 12.33 -6.69
N GLY A 153 5.13 12.47 -7.47
CA GLY A 153 5.23 12.66 -8.91
C GLY A 153 5.38 11.40 -9.74
N ASN A 154 5.15 10.23 -9.15
CA ASN A 154 5.15 8.98 -9.90
C ASN A 154 4.05 8.96 -10.96
N SER A 155 4.33 8.36 -12.11
CA SER A 155 3.29 8.14 -13.12
C SER A 155 2.38 6.98 -12.72
N ILE A 156 1.08 7.08 -13.01
CA ILE A 156 0.11 6.00 -12.73
C ILE A 156 0.54 4.70 -13.45
N CYS A 157 1.11 4.82 -14.66
CA CYS A 157 1.63 3.68 -15.41
C CYS A 157 2.71 2.94 -14.63
N HIS A 158 3.71 3.66 -14.11
CA HIS A 158 4.80 3.06 -13.33
C HIS A 158 4.30 2.45 -12.02
N ILE A 159 3.34 3.10 -11.36
CA ILE A 159 2.72 2.55 -10.14
C ILE A 159 2.08 1.19 -10.44
N PHE A 160 1.30 1.09 -11.52
CA PHE A 160 0.67 -0.19 -11.88
C PHE A 160 1.67 -1.25 -12.36
N GLU A 161 2.76 -0.86 -13.02
CA GLU A 161 3.84 -1.78 -13.36
C GLU A 161 4.39 -2.45 -12.10
N VAL A 162 4.78 -1.66 -11.10
CA VAL A 162 5.31 -2.16 -9.82
C VAL A 162 4.28 -2.99 -9.06
N LEU A 163 3.05 -2.49 -8.91
CA LEU A 163 2.00 -3.19 -8.17
C LEU A 163 1.59 -4.50 -8.85
N SER A 164 1.61 -4.54 -10.18
CA SER A 164 1.33 -5.77 -10.91
C SER A 164 2.42 -6.83 -10.71
N GLU A 165 3.69 -6.43 -10.62
CA GLU A 165 4.78 -7.36 -10.33
C GLU A 165 4.69 -7.91 -8.91
N LEU A 166 4.26 -7.09 -7.94
CA LEU A 166 4.07 -7.49 -6.55
C LEU A 166 2.85 -8.39 -6.34
N SER A 167 1.78 -8.20 -7.14
CA SER A 167 0.52 -8.95 -7.00
C SER A 167 0.54 -10.23 -7.79
N ARG A 168 0.32 -11.37 -7.15
CA ARG A 168 0.15 -12.65 -7.85
C ARG A 168 -1.27 -12.87 -8.36
N LYS A 169 -2.28 -12.41 -7.59
CA LYS A 169 -3.71 -12.62 -7.89
C LYS A 169 -4.50 -11.32 -7.84
N THR A 170 -4.52 -10.63 -6.69
CA THR A 170 -5.42 -9.51 -6.43
C THR A 170 -4.67 -8.28 -5.96
N LEU A 171 -5.01 -7.12 -6.52
CA LEU A 171 -4.61 -5.80 -6.02
C LEU A 171 -5.86 -5.07 -5.51
N VAL A 172 -5.85 -4.65 -4.26
CA VAL A 172 -6.87 -3.79 -3.65
C VAL A 172 -6.29 -2.40 -3.49
N MET A 173 -6.80 -1.44 -4.24
CA MET A 173 -6.32 -0.06 -4.26
C MET A 173 -7.42 0.90 -3.84
N GLU A 174 -7.09 1.92 -3.06
CA GLU A 174 -8.02 3.03 -2.79
C GLU A 174 -7.69 4.23 -3.67
N TYR A 175 -8.67 4.62 -4.50
CA TYR A 175 -8.66 5.90 -5.18
C TYR A 175 -9.25 6.96 -4.25
N VAL A 176 -8.58 8.10 -4.14
CA VAL A 176 -9.01 9.27 -3.38
C VAL A 176 -9.17 10.43 -4.36
N ASP A 177 -10.38 10.97 -4.48
CA ASP A 177 -10.67 12.07 -5.41
C ASP A 177 -9.99 13.37 -4.99
N LEU A 178 -9.74 14.26 -5.95
CA LEU A 178 -9.14 15.59 -5.70
C LEU A 178 -10.03 16.49 -4.82
N GLU A 179 -11.32 16.18 -4.72
CA GLU A 179 -12.29 16.87 -3.87
C GLU A 179 -12.31 16.32 -2.43
N ASP A 180 -11.52 15.28 -2.12
CA ASP A 180 -11.44 14.72 -0.76
C ASP A 180 -10.90 15.78 0.22
N GLU A 181 -11.56 15.89 1.37
CA GLU A 181 -11.21 16.88 2.40
C GLU A 181 -9.74 16.84 2.82
N LEU A 182 -9.14 15.65 2.89
CA LEU A 182 -7.72 15.50 3.24
C LEU A 182 -6.81 16.08 2.16
N ILE A 183 -7.20 16.00 0.88
CA ILE A 183 -6.43 16.59 -0.23
C ILE A 183 -6.66 18.11 -0.25
N VAL A 184 -7.90 18.56 -0.14
CA VAL A 184 -8.26 19.99 -0.20
C VAL A 184 -7.64 20.78 0.96
N ASN A 185 -7.64 20.21 2.16
CA ASN A 185 -7.13 20.87 3.36
C ASN A 185 -5.61 20.73 3.55
N GLU A 186 -4.90 19.98 2.69
CA GLU A 186 -3.45 19.83 2.74
C GLU A 186 -2.76 20.74 1.71
N PRO A 187 -2.38 21.98 2.10
CA PRO A 187 -1.82 22.96 1.15
C PRO A 187 -0.55 22.51 0.44
N SER A 188 0.20 21.55 1.04
CA SER A 188 1.44 21.02 0.46
C SER A 188 1.19 20.23 -0.80
N PHE A 189 0.06 19.54 -0.93
CA PHE A 189 -0.33 18.82 -2.14
C PHE A 189 -0.66 19.79 -3.29
N PHE A 190 -1.50 20.82 -3.02
CA PHE A 190 -2.00 21.69 -4.08
C PHE A 190 -0.96 22.67 -4.63
N LYS A 191 -0.02 23.15 -3.82
CA LYS A 191 1.00 24.10 -4.27
C LYS A 191 2.02 23.49 -5.24
N ARG A 192 2.13 22.16 -5.28
CA ARG A 192 3.09 21.43 -6.11
C ARG A 192 2.46 20.71 -7.31
N ILE A 193 1.13 20.61 -7.34
CA ILE A 193 0.43 19.86 -8.38
C ILE A 193 0.26 20.76 -9.60
N SER A 194 0.91 20.39 -10.72
CA SER A 194 0.66 21.06 -12.00
C SER A 194 -0.75 20.75 -12.49
N ASP A 195 -1.35 21.68 -13.27
CA ASP A 195 -2.67 21.47 -13.88
C ASP A 195 -2.72 20.20 -14.74
N TYR A 196 -1.61 19.84 -15.37
CA TYR A 196 -1.46 18.58 -16.10
C TYR A 196 -1.72 17.36 -15.21
N LYS A 197 -1.17 17.32 -13.98
CA LYS A 197 -1.38 16.21 -13.05
C LYS A 197 -2.82 16.16 -12.54
N LYS A 198 -3.43 17.31 -12.24
CA LYS A 198 -4.85 17.37 -11.88
C LYS A 198 -5.75 16.80 -12.96
N ASN A 199 -5.48 17.14 -14.22
CA ASN A 199 -6.27 16.66 -15.34
C ASN A 199 -6.05 15.16 -15.67
N THR A 200 -4.91 14.59 -15.28
CA THR A 200 -4.57 13.19 -15.54
C THR A 200 -4.86 12.27 -14.35
N TYR A 201 -5.07 12.81 -13.15
CA TYR A 201 -5.43 12.04 -11.97
C TYR A 201 -6.95 12.00 -11.80
N ASN A 202 -7.57 10.97 -12.34
CA ASN A 202 -8.99 10.67 -12.15
C ASN A 202 -9.21 9.16 -12.17
N ILE A 203 -10.36 8.72 -11.67
CA ILE A 203 -10.69 7.30 -11.49
C ILE A 203 -10.69 6.52 -12.82
N GLU A 204 -11.14 7.13 -13.91
CA GLU A 204 -11.18 6.46 -15.22
C GLU A 204 -9.76 6.17 -15.73
N VAL A 205 -8.84 7.13 -15.58
CA VAL A 205 -7.43 6.93 -15.94
C VAL A 205 -6.83 5.82 -15.08
N VAL A 206 -7.10 5.80 -13.78
CA VAL A 206 -6.60 4.75 -12.86
C VAL A 206 -7.13 3.37 -13.30
N ILE A 207 -8.43 3.25 -13.54
CA ILE A 207 -9.06 2.00 -14.00
C ILE A 207 -8.47 1.54 -15.34
N ASN A 208 -8.34 2.46 -16.30
CA ASN A 208 -7.83 2.13 -17.63
C ASN A 208 -6.35 1.71 -17.60
N GLN A 209 -5.55 2.32 -16.75
CA GLN A 209 -4.16 1.87 -16.55
C GLN A 209 -4.11 0.48 -15.90
N GLY A 210 -4.93 0.24 -14.87
CA GLY A 210 -4.99 -1.07 -14.22
C GLY A 210 -5.37 -2.20 -15.17
N LYS A 211 -6.34 -1.97 -16.07
CA LYS A 211 -6.76 -2.95 -17.09
C LYS A 211 -5.66 -3.37 -18.08
N ARG A 212 -4.52 -2.68 -18.12
CA ARG A 212 -3.36 -3.11 -18.92
C ARG A 212 -2.56 -4.24 -18.28
N TYR A 213 -2.73 -4.44 -16.98
CA TYR A 213 -1.96 -5.39 -16.17
C TYR A 213 -2.83 -6.45 -15.50
N PHE A 214 -4.13 -6.17 -15.35
CA PHE A 214 -5.11 -7.04 -14.69
C PHE A 214 -6.26 -7.35 -15.64
N THR A 215 -6.86 -8.53 -15.49
CA THR A 215 -7.93 -9.03 -16.38
C THR A 215 -9.29 -8.45 -16.03
N SER A 216 -9.53 -8.11 -14.77
CA SER A 216 -10.78 -7.52 -14.31
C SER A 216 -10.57 -6.42 -13.27
N VAL A 217 -11.55 -5.55 -13.11
CA VAL A 217 -11.63 -4.56 -12.06
C VAL A 217 -13.05 -4.45 -11.55
N GLU A 218 -13.22 -4.45 -10.24
CA GLU A 218 -14.47 -4.17 -9.54
C GLU A 218 -14.32 -2.89 -8.72
N THR A 219 -15.42 -2.14 -8.60
CA THR A 219 -15.47 -0.92 -7.79
C THR A 219 -16.33 -1.17 -6.57
N VAL A 220 -15.81 -0.85 -5.40
CA VAL A 220 -16.51 -0.97 -4.12
C VAL A 220 -16.60 0.42 -3.49
N ALA A 221 -17.79 0.79 -3.04
CA ALA A 221 -17.99 2.06 -2.35
C ALA A 221 -17.16 2.12 -1.06
N SER A 222 -16.61 3.29 -0.78
CA SER A 222 -15.88 3.59 0.45
C SER A 222 -16.48 4.84 1.09
N HIS A 223 -15.98 5.24 2.24
CA HIS A 223 -16.40 6.46 2.92
C HIS A 223 -15.18 7.35 3.22
N PRO A 224 -15.27 8.64 2.99
CA PRO A 224 -16.38 9.39 2.36
C PRO A 224 -16.58 9.08 0.88
N ASP A 225 -17.66 9.55 0.26
CA ASP A 225 -18.01 9.28 -1.15
C ASP A 225 -16.96 9.76 -2.17
N THR A 226 -16.01 10.57 -1.73
CA THR A 226 -14.81 10.96 -2.49
C THR A 226 -13.76 9.85 -2.61
N ARG A 227 -14.02 8.67 -2.03
CA ARG A 227 -13.12 7.50 -2.04
C ARG A 227 -13.77 6.28 -2.64
N THR A 228 -13.01 5.54 -3.40
CA THR A 228 -13.45 4.31 -4.05
C THR A 228 -12.38 3.23 -3.89
N ILE A 229 -12.80 2.04 -3.49
CA ILE A 229 -11.93 0.86 -3.49
C ILE A 229 -12.02 0.21 -4.86
N LEU A 230 -10.88 -0.03 -5.49
CA LEU A 230 -10.73 -0.73 -6.75
C LEU A 230 -10.08 -2.09 -6.50
N VAL A 231 -10.74 -3.16 -6.94
CA VAL A 231 -10.25 -4.54 -6.80
C VAL A 231 -9.88 -5.04 -8.20
N PHE A 232 -8.58 -5.21 -8.43
CA PHE A 232 -8.05 -5.69 -9.70
C PHE A 232 -7.63 -7.16 -9.54
N ASN A 233 -8.07 -8.04 -10.45
CA ASN A 233 -7.70 -9.46 -10.47
C ASN A 233 -6.93 -9.83 -11.74
N LYS A 234 -5.95 -10.74 -11.60
CA LYS A 234 -5.16 -11.29 -12.72
C LYS A 234 -5.83 -12.42 -13.42
#